data_097f43b0425786e6effccdde1042a8e3
#
_entry.id   097f43b0425786e6effccdde1042a8e3
#
_cell.length_a   1.000
_cell.length_b   1.000
_cell.length_c   1.000
_cell.angle_alpha   90.00
_cell.angle_beta   90.00
_cell.angle_gamma   90.00
#
_symmetry.space_group_name_H-M   'P 1'
#
loop_
_entity.id
_entity.type
_entity.pdbx_description
1 polymer ?
#
loop_
_entity_poly.entity_id
_entity_poly.type
_entity_poly.pdbx_seq_one_letter_code
_entity_poly.pdbx_strand_id
1 'polypeptide(L)'
;MKKLFIAALFLGAIFNSNTLFAQTETSGREAVYRATHTKQTELKHTKLKVNFDYQKEQMNGEEWLTAYPFFYPSDSLVLDAKAMLIHEVALDKNGSKTPLKYDYKNDILKINLDKTYQKNQDYTVYIKYTARPNEVTQKGSAAISDAKGLYFINAQ
;
A
#
# COMPACT_ATOMS: atom_id res chain seq x y z
N MET A 1 -52.19 -80.07 -26.66
CA MET A 1 -51.63 -79.45 -25.48
C MET A 1 -50.22 -78.99 -25.90
N LYS A 2 -50.10 -77.78 -26.30
CA LYS A 2 -48.79 -77.17 -26.71
C LYS A 2 -48.45 -76.06 -25.75
N LYS A 3 -47.41 -76.24 -24.94
CA LYS A 3 -46.89 -75.21 -24.03
C LYS A 3 -45.99 -74.24 -24.80
N LEU A 4 -46.39 -72.98 -24.84
CA LEU A 4 -45.64 -71.90 -25.46
C LEU A 4 -44.69 -71.35 -24.42
N PHE A 5 -43.37 -71.46 -24.65
CA PHE A 5 -42.31 -70.80 -23.84
C PHE A 5 -42.04 -69.44 -24.43
N ILE A 6 -42.40 -68.42 -23.69
CA ILE A 6 -42.01 -67.05 -24.02
C ILE A 6 -40.68 -66.77 -23.33
N ALA A 7 -39.61 -66.66 -24.10
CA ALA A 7 -38.33 -66.22 -23.59
C ALA A 7 -38.32 -64.68 -23.55
N ALA A 8 -38.33 -64.14 -22.36
CA ALA A 8 -38.15 -62.69 -22.15
C ALA A 8 -36.66 -62.33 -22.25
N LEU A 9 -36.31 -61.63 -23.29
CA LEU A 9 -34.98 -61.08 -23.53
C LEU A 9 -34.84 -59.80 -22.69
N PHE A 10 -34.11 -59.89 -21.55
CA PHE A 10 -33.75 -58.72 -20.78
C PHE A 10 -32.54 -58.02 -21.42
N LEU A 11 -32.81 -56.92 -22.12
CA LEU A 11 -31.78 -56.03 -22.66
C LEU A 11 -31.32 -55.14 -21.53
N GLY A 12 -30.24 -55.48 -20.87
CA GLY A 12 -29.60 -54.62 -19.85
C GLY A 12 -28.91 -53.43 -20.48
N ALA A 13 -29.55 -52.28 -20.40
CA ALA A 13 -28.90 -50.98 -20.72
C ALA A 13 -27.91 -50.66 -19.60
N ILE A 14 -26.63 -50.81 -19.92
CA ILE A 14 -25.53 -50.33 -19.04
C ILE A 14 -25.47 -48.83 -19.22
N PHE A 15 -26.04 -48.09 -18.28
CA PHE A 15 -25.84 -46.64 -18.17
C PHE A 15 -24.41 -46.44 -17.57
N ASN A 16 -23.44 -46.14 -18.43
CA ASN A 16 -22.21 -45.56 -18.00
C ASN A 16 -22.48 -44.12 -17.52
N SER A 17 -22.73 -43.95 -16.23
CA SER A 17 -22.72 -42.65 -15.58
C SER A 17 -21.29 -42.21 -15.43
N ASN A 18 -20.77 -41.50 -16.43
CA ASN A 18 -19.56 -40.68 -16.23
C ASN A 18 -19.92 -39.62 -15.22
N THR A 19 -19.59 -39.86 -13.94
CA THR A 19 -19.57 -38.83 -12.94
C THR A 19 -18.41 -37.88 -13.33
N LEU A 20 -18.78 -36.78 -13.98
CA LEU A 20 -17.95 -35.60 -14.09
C LEU A 20 -17.67 -35.12 -12.66
N PHE A 21 -16.55 -35.53 -12.09
CA PHE A 21 -15.99 -34.84 -10.96
C PHE A 21 -15.59 -33.45 -11.48
N ALA A 22 -16.46 -32.47 -11.31
CA ALA A 22 -16.06 -31.10 -11.33
C ALA A 22 -14.99 -30.96 -10.25
N GLN A 23 -13.72 -30.92 -10.66
CA GLN A 23 -12.64 -30.50 -9.77
C GLN A 23 -13.00 -29.10 -9.30
N THR A 24 -13.59 -29.02 -8.12
CA THR A 24 -13.61 -27.78 -7.37
C THR A 24 -12.15 -27.53 -7.02
N GLU A 25 -11.44 -26.84 -7.90
CA GLU A 25 -10.19 -26.17 -7.58
C GLU A 25 -10.50 -25.20 -6.46
N THR A 26 -10.51 -25.73 -5.25
CA THR A 26 -10.40 -24.89 -4.06
C THR A 26 -8.97 -24.36 -4.09
N SER A 27 -8.71 -23.38 -4.97
CA SER A 27 -7.52 -22.59 -4.83
C SER A 27 -7.63 -21.94 -3.47
N GLY A 28 -6.94 -22.51 -2.50
CA GLY A 28 -6.86 -22.05 -1.12
C GLY A 28 -6.14 -20.69 -0.98
N ARG A 29 -6.43 -19.78 -1.88
CA ARG A 29 -6.24 -18.37 -1.70
C ARG A 29 -7.53 -17.85 -1.07
N GLU A 30 -7.67 -18.06 0.23
CA GLU A 30 -8.51 -17.15 0.97
C GLU A 30 -8.07 -15.75 0.55
N ALA A 31 -8.94 -15.08 -0.21
CA ALA A 31 -8.74 -13.68 -0.52
C ALA A 31 -8.79 -12.98 0.84
N VAL A 32 -7.59 -12.76 1.43
CA VAL A 32 -7.47 -11.98 2.64
C VAL A 32 -8.03 -10.62 2.30
N TYR A 33 -9.29 -10.41 2.73
CA TYR A 33 -9.93 -9.10 2.58
C TYR A 33 -9.09 -8.09 3.35
N ARG A 34 -8.27 -7.37 2.61
CA ARG A 34 -7.52 -6.24 3.15
C ARG A 34 -8.45 -5.04 3.12
N ALA A 35 -9.13 -4.81 4.23
CA ALA A 35 -9.88 -3.58 4.40
C ALA A 35 -8.95 -2.39 4.12
N THR A 36 -9.40 -1.47 3.30
CA THR A 36 -8.70 -0.19 3.11
C THR A 36 -8.64 0.51 4.46
N HIS A 37 -7.45 0.98 4.87
CA HIS A 37 -7.33 1.77 6.08
C HIS A 37 -8.26 2.97 6.03
N THR A 38 -8.96 3.23 7.13
CA THR A 38 -9.83 4.40 7.24
C THR A 38 -8.99 5.66 6.96
N LYS A 39 -9.41 6.46 6.00
CA LYS A 39 -8.75 7.71 5.64
C LYS A 39 -8.85 8.68 6.83
N GLN A 40 -7.71 9.02 7.40
CA GLN A 40 -7.63 9.93 8.56
C GLN A 40 -7.35 11.36 8.13
N THR A 41 -6.55 11.52 7.07
CA THR A 41 -6.03 12.80 6.60
C THR A 41 -6.33 13.00 5.12
N GLU A 42 -6.71 14.20 4.73
CA GLU A 42 -6.84 14.64 3.35
C GLU A 42 -5.65 15.50 2.96
N LEU A 43 -4.98 15.16 1.86
CA LEU A 43 -3.95 15.99 1.26
C LEU A 43 -4.59 17.05 0.38
N LYS A 44 -4.24 18.31 0.63
CA LYS A 44 -4.72 19.45 -0.14
C LYS A 44 -3.70 19.92 -1.17
N HIS A 45 -2.44 19.97 -0.78
CA HIS A 45 -1.35 20.44 -1.63
C HIS A 45 -0.01 19.87 -1.15
N THR A 46 0.85 19.53 -2.12
CA THR A 46 2.24 19.15 -1.87
C THR A 46 3.16 20.02 -2.74
N LYS A 47 4.15 20.67 -2.11
CA LYS A 47 5.24 21.35 -2.78
C LYS A 47 6.53 20.58 -2.50
N LEU A 48 7.24 20.22 -3.56
CA LEU A 48 8.53 19.52 -3.48
C LEU A 48 9.66 20.39 -4.04
N LYS A 49 10.80 20.34 -3.37
CA LYS A 49 12.07 20.82 -3.88
C LYS A 49 13.07 19.70 -3.73
N VAL A 50 13.58 19.18 -4.85
CA VAL A 50 14.43 17.99 -4.87
C VAL A 50 15.75 18.24 -5.58
N ASN A 51 16.77 17.51 -5.16
CA ASN A 51 18.08 17.44 -5.80
C ASN A 51 18.51 15.96 -5.84
N PHE A 52 18.98 15.50 -7.00
CA PHE A 52 19.42 14.14 -7.22
C PHE A 52 20.94 14.04 -7.12
N ASP A 53 21.42 13.14 -6.29
CA ASP A 53 22.81 12.72 -6.22
C ASP A 53 22.96 11.40 -7.00
N TYR A 54 23.39 11.51 -8.25
CA TYR A 54 23.53 10.34 -9.14
C TYR A 54 24.64 9.39 -8.70
N GLN A 55 25.70 9.92 -8.09
CA GLN A 55 26.81 9.08 -7.62
C GLN A 55 26.41 8.18 -6.45
N LYS A 56 25.58 8.71 -5.55
CA LYS A 56 25.06 7.96 -4.41
C LYS A 56 23.72 7.28 -4.68
N GLU A 57 23.12 7.55 -5.83
CA GLU A 57 21.77 7.11 -6.17
C GLU A 57 20.76 7.49 -5.09
N GLN A 58 20.79 8.76 -4.66
CA GLN A 58 19.96 9.32 -3.60
C GLN A 58 19.23 10.58 -4.07
N MET A 59 18.10 10.86 -3.43
CA MET A 59 17.37 12.11 -3.65
C MET A 59 17.26 12.89 -2.34
N ASN A 60 17.78 14.11 -2.33
CA ASN A 60 17.59 15.04 -1.22
C ASN A 60 16.33 15.86 -1.48
N GLY A 61 15.38 15.82 -0.56
CA GLY A 61 14.08 16.45 -0.68
C GLY A 61 13.78 17.41 0.46
N GLU A 62 13.09 18.48 0.10
CA GLU A 62 12.35 19.36 0.99
C GLU A 62 10.90 19.34 0.55
N GLU A 63 9.98 19.00 1.44
CA GLU A 63 8.56 18.88 1.18
C GLU A 63 7.76 19.80 2.09
N TRP A 64 6.76 20.49 1.52
CA TRP A 64 5.72 21.20 2.25
C TRP A 64 4.40 20.52 1.92
N LEU A 65 3.84 19.85 2.89
CA LEU A 65 2.63 19.06 2.77
C LEU A 65 1.51 19.75 3.51
N THR A 66 0.53 20.30 2.77
CA THR A 66 -0.67 20.91 3.34
C THR A 66 -1.79 19.88 3.38
N ALA A 67 -2.34 19.67 4.57
CA ALA A 67 -3.34 18.66 4.84
C ALA A 67 -4.34 19.12 5.90
N TYR A 68 -5.41 18.34 6.07
CA TYR A 68 -6.41 18.52 7.14
C TYR A 68 -7.00 17.17 7.57
N PRO A 69 -7.54 17.06 8.80
CA PRO A 69 -8.25 15.87 9.24
C PRO A 69 -9.52 15.63 8.41
N PHE A 70 -9.71 14.38 7.94
CA PHE A 70 -10.82 14.05 7.03
C PHE A 70 -12.17 13.95 7.75
N PHE A 71 -12.29 13.10 8.77
CA PHE A 71 -13.53 12.91 9.50
C PHE A 71 -13.47 13.37 10.95
N TYR A 72 -12.43 12.90 11.66
CA TYR A 72 -12.27 13.12 13.10
C TYR A 72 -11.13 14.10 13.37
N PRO A 73 -11.23 14.92 14.43
CA PRO A 73 -10.10 15.72 14.86
C PRO A 73 -8.85 14.88 15.06
N SER A 74 -7.68 15.40 14.70
CA SER A 74 -6.41 14.71 14.83
C SER A 74 -5.30 15.66 15.27
N ASP A 75 -4.39 15.13 16.08
CA ASP A 75 -3.13 15.76 16.51
C ASP A 75 -1.90 15.05 15.93
N SER A 76 -2.12 14.19 14.93
CA SER A 76 -1.04 13.43 14.31
C SER A 76 -1.21 13.30 12.80
N LEU A 77 -0.06 13.18 12.10
CA LEU A 77 0.03 12.86 10.69
C LEU A 77 0.89 11.61 10.53
N VAL A 78 0.39 10.64 9.77
CA VAL A 78 1.11 9.38 9.48
C VAL A 78 1.36 9.29 7.99
N LEU A 79 2.61 9.06 7.61
CA LEU A 79 3.08 8.98 6.23
C LEU A 79 3.91 7.72 6.01
N ASP A 80 3.77 7.13 4.82
CA ASP A 80 4.73 6.14 4.33
C ASP A 80 6.02 6.85 3.94
N ALA A 81 7.17 6.36 4.41
CA ALA A 81 8.48 6.98 4.21
C ALA A 81 9.56 5.92 3.99
N LYS A 82 9.41 5.11 2.93
CA LYS A 82 10.29 3.96 2.68
C LYS A 82 11.72 4.38 2.42
N ALA A 83 12.64 3.77 3.17
CA ALA A 83 14.09 3.96 3.07
C ALA A 83 14.48 5.45 3.03
N MET A 84 13.92 6.24 3.93
CA MET A 84 14.20 7.66 4.06
C MET A 84 15.05 7.94 5.31
N LEU A 85 16.01 8.85 5.17
CA LEU A 85 16.68 9.49 6.29
C LEU A 85 15.97 10.83 6.54
N ILE A 86 15.30 10.95 7.66
CA ILE A 86 14.56 12.15 8.03
C ILE A 86 15.53 13.11 8.78
N HIS A 87 15.68 14.32 8.27
CA HIS A 87 16.58 15.33 8.84
C HIS A 87 15.86 16.35 9.70
N GLU A 88 14.66 16.79 9.24
CA GLU A 88 13.89 17.82 9.91
C GLU A 88 12.41 17.59 9.68
N VAL A 89 11.61 17.79 10.72
CA VAL A 89 10.15 17.84 10.64
C VAL A 89 9.70 19.06 11.42
N ALA A 90 8.92 19.95 10.76
CA ALA A 90 8.45 21.17 11.37
C ALA A 90 7.03 21.52 10.89
N LEU A 91 6.30 22.25 11.71
CA LEU A 91 5.09 22.95 11.28
C LEU A 91 5.51 24.23 10.56
N ASP A 92 5.03 24.42 9.33
CA ASP A 92 5.25 25.66 8.58
C ASP A 92 4.04 26.58 8.72
N LYS A 93 4.27 27.78 9.26
CA LYS A 93 3.28 28.86 9.33
C LYS A 93 3.81 30.06 8.55
N ASN A 94 3.45 30.14 7.26
CA ASN A 94 3.86 31.22 6.36
C ASN A 94 5.39 31.41 6.30
N GLY A 95 6.15 30.30 6.22
CA GLY A 95 7.60 30.33 6.15
C GLY A 95 8.31 30.28 7.52
N SER A 96 7.60 30.45 8.62
CA SER A 96 8.12 30.23 9.98
C SER A 96 8.00 28.76 10.36
N LYS A 97 9.11 28.09 10.62
CA LYS A 97 9.18 26.68 10.93
C LYS A 97 9.30 26.45 12.42
N THR A 98 8.36 25.70 12.99
CA THR A 98 8.37 25.26 14.39
C THR A 98 8.62 23.76 14.43
N PRO A 99 9.72 23.27 15.05
CA PRO A 99 10.04 21.84 15.09
C PRO A 99 8.91 21.02 15.70
N LEU A 100 8.60 19.87 15.08
CA LEU A 100 7.63 18.89 15.55
C LEU A 100 8.35 17.62 16.02
N LYS A 101 7.76 16.97 17.02
CA LYS A 101 8.19 15.64 17.44
C LYS A 101 7.67 14.61 16.44
N TYR A 102 8.50 13.62 16.12
CA TYR A 102 8.11 12.53 15.25
C TYR A 102 8.75 11.21 15.69
N ASP A 103 8.15 10.12 15.26
CA ASP A 103 8.70 8.77 15.33
C ASP A 103 8.81 8.21 13.91
N TYR A 104 9.96 7.61 13.59
CA TYR A 104 10.21 6.97 12.29
C TYR A 104 10.62 5.53 12.51
N LYS A 105 9.73 4.61 12.17
CA LYS A 105 9.93 3.17 12.37
C LYS A 105 9.21 2.36 11.32
N ASN A 106 9.85 1.29 10.83
CA ASN A 106 9.26 0.38 9.84
C ASN A 106 8.72 1.10 8.59
N ASP A 107 9.49 2.06 8.07
CA ASP A 107 9.10 2.87 6.91
C ASP A 107 7.85 3.76 7.11
N ILE A 108 7.43 3.95 8.35
CA ILE A 108 6.33 4.83 8.72
C ILE A 108 6.87 6.04 9.49
N LEU A 109 6.53 7.23 9.03
CA LEU A 109 6.80 8.49 9.71
C LEU A 109 5.52 8.97 10.40
N LYS A 110 5.50 8.94 11.73
CA LYS A 110 4.42 9.48 12.55
C LYS A 110 4.84 10.81 13.14
N ILE A 111 4.12 11.87 12.82
CA ILE A 111 4.39 13.24 13.24
C ILE A 111 3.34 13.66 14.24
N ASN A 112 3.75 14.20 15.39
CA ASN A 112 2.86 14.80 16.36
C ASN A 112 2.70 16.29 16.03
N LEU A 113 1.48 16.72 15.75
CA LEU A 113 1.17 18.12 15.44
C LEU A 113 1.23 18.98 16.73
N ASP A 114 1.27 20.31 16.57
CA ASP A 114 1.35 21.25 17.68
C ASP A 114 0.07 21.35 18.52
N LYS A 115 -1.06 20.91 17.94
CA LYS A 115 -2.39 20.87 18.57
C LYS A 115 -3.29 19.88 17.84
N THR A 116 -4.47 19.64 18.39
CA THR A 116 -5.54 18.92 17.69
C THR A 116 -6.18 19.84 16.63
N TYR A 117 -6.14 19.42 15.38
CA TYR A 117 -6.80 20.10 14.26
C TYR A 117 -8.19 19.50 14.06
N GLN A 118 -9.15 20.36 13.76
CA GLN A 118 -10.52 19.97 13.46
C GLN A 118 -10.67 19.59 11.97
N LYS A 119 -11.77 18.93 11.63
CA LYS A 119 -12.14 18.67 10.23
C LYS A 119 -12.05 19.96 9.41
N ASN A 120 -11.42 19.87 8.21
CA ASN A 120 -11.22 20.99 7.30
C ASN A 120 -10.34 22.14 7.84
N GLN A 121 -9.65 21.95 8.97
CA GLN A 121 -8.66 22.90 9.45
C GLN A 121 -7.29 22.54 8.89
N ASP A 122 -6.79 23.35 7.96
CA ASP A 122 -5.52 23.14 7.30
C ASP A 122 -4.33 23.28 8.25
N TYR A 123 -3.30 22.46 8.02
CA TYR A 123 -1.95 22.63 8.55
C TYR A 123 -0.94 22.32 7.46
N THR A 124 0.25 22.90 7.55
CA THR A 124 1.36 22.60 6.63
C THR A 124 2.53 22.05 7.41
N VAL A 125 2.96 20.83 7.07
CA VAL A 125 4.16 20.21 7.63
C VAL A 125 5.29 20.34 6.61
N TYR A 126 6.45 20.78 7.08
CA TYR A 126 7.71 20.78 6.37
C TYR A 126 8.51 19.55 6.76
N ILE A 127 9.03 18.83 5.75
CA ILE A 127 9.87 17.66 5.95
C ILE A 127 11.12 17.80 5.09
N LYS A 128 12.31 17.66 5.70
CA LYS A 128 13.57 17.54 4.99
C LYS A 128 14.10 16.13 5.13
N TYR A 129 14.42 15.50 3.99
CA TYR A 129 14.80 14.09 3.97
C TYR A 129 15.80 13.76 2.88
N THR A 130 16.43 12.59 2.99
CA THR A 130 17.18 11.94 1.92
C THR A 130 16.52 10.59 1.64
N ALA A 131 15.99 10.40 0.44
CA ALA A 131 15.49 9.10 -0.02
C ALA A 131 16.66 8.25 -0.52
N ARG A 132 16.71 7.00 -0.08
CA ARG A 132 17.76 6.02 -0.37
C ARG A 132 17.14 4.76 -1.00
N PRO A 133 16.70 4.83 -2.27
CA PRO A 133 15.89 3.79 -2.90
C PRO A 133 16.58 2.42 -2.93
N ASN A 134 17.91 2.37 -2.97
CA ASN A 134 18.66 1.12 -2.94
C ASN A 134 18.66 0.42 -1.57
N GLU A 135 18.24 1.09 -0.50
CA GLU A 135 18.10 0.51 0.84
C GLU A 135 16.71 -0.06 1.12
N VAL A 136 15.78 0.00 0.15
CA VAL A 136 14.46 -0.61 0.29
C VAL A 136 14.60 -2.12 0.39
N THR A 137 14.17 -2.69 1.53
CA THR A 137 14.24 -4.13 1.80
C THR A 137 12.97 -4.89 1.41
N GLN A 138 11.87 -4.16 1.18
CA GLN A 138 10.60 -4.78 0.81
C GLN A 138 10.63 -5.26 -0.63
N LYS A 139 10.24 -6.52 -0.82
CA LYS A 139 10.04 -7.07 -2.15
C LYS A 139 8.78 -6.51 -2.78
N GLY A 140 8.82 -6.27 -4.07
CA GLY A 140 7.65 -5.93 -4.88
C GLY A 140 6.66 -7.10 -4.99
N SER A 141 5.69 -6.95 -5.87
CA SER A 141 4.77 -8.03 -6.23
C SER A 141 5.48 -9.10 -7.07
N ALA A 142 4.78 -10.21 -7.39
CA ALA A 142 5.31 -11.25 -8.27
C ALA A 142 5.71 -10.72 -9.68
N ALA A 143 5.11 -9.62 -10.12
CA ALA A 143 5.40 -8.97 -11.39
C ALA A 143 6.50 -7.89 -11.30
N ILE A 144 6.75 -7.36 -10.10
CA ILE A 144 7.74 -6.30 -9.85
C ILE A 144 8.65 -6.79 -8.74
N SER A 145 9.89 -7.15 -9.07
CA SER A 145 10.82 -7.79 -8.16
C SER A 145 11.32 -6.88 -7.03
N ASP A 146 11.29 -5.57 -7.23
CA ASP A 146 11.64 -4.60 -6.21
C ASP A 146 10.62 -3.43 -6.16
N ALA A 147 10.55 -2.75 -5.02
CA ALA A 147 9.56 -1.71 -4.74
C ALA A 147 10.25 -0.39 -4.37
N LYS A 148 11.34 -0.04 -5.04
CA LYS A 148 12.15 1.14 -4.72
C LYS A 148 11.43 2.46 -4.90
N GLY A 149 10.48 2.54 -5.85
CA GLY A 149 9.73 3.76 -6.17
C GLY A 149 10.52 4.80 -6.96
N LEU A 150 11.85 4.86 -6.81
CA LEU A 150 12.75 5.72 -7.56
C LEU A 150 13.92 4.87 -8.09
N TYR A 151 14.24 5.04 -9.37
CA TYR A 151 15.30 4.30 -10.06
C TYR A 151 16.27 5.27 -10.72
N PHE A 152 17.57 5.06 -10.48
CA PHE A 152 18.62 5.77 -11.17
C PHE A 152 19.08 4.93 -12.36
N ILE A 153 19.00 5.48 -13.57
CA ILE A 153 19.37 4.81 -14.80
C ILE A 153 20.63 5.49 -15.33
N ASN A 154 21.67 4.69 -15.63
CA ASN A 154 22.98 5.19 -16.10
C ASN A 154 23.58 6.23 -15.13
N ALA A 155 23.65 5.88 -13.87
CA ALA A 155 24.18 6.73 -12.78
C ALA A 155 25.72 6.94 -12.84
N GLN A 156 26.38 6.51 -13.91
CA GLN A 156 27.84 6.64 -14.10
C GLN A 156 28.24 8.00 -14.62
#